data_a668a901fdad9223569434c16815d178
#
_entry.id   a668a901fdad9223569434c16815d178
#
_cell.length_a   1.000
_cell.length_b   1.000
_cell.length_c   1.000
_cell.angle_alpha   90.00
_cell.angle_beta   90.00
_cell.angle_gamma   90.00
#
_symmetry.space_group_name_H-M   'P 1'
#
loop_
_entity.id
_entity.type
_entity.pdbx_description
1 polymer ?
#
loop_
_entity_poly.entity_id
_entity_poly.type
_entity_poly.pdbx_seq_one_letter_code
_entity_poly.pdbx_strand_id
1 'polypeptide(L)'
;MYILYLIGKELAPYLGGLLGAITLYVLLEPVQKWLEAKKWKPSVASSLLIVFSFVIILLPIVGIGLMMSSKVKTAIDNSTQITETIKSKVAETENLIGVNVSENINTEEVSSWVSSNVQNLANSSLTVSISIGIMFFLLYFMLVDRKKWLEAALVYMPLKENNLKIIGKESIDLVKSNAIGIPLVALLQGIVALIGYFIFGVENPFFWFVITVIGSMIPFVGTALGILPVTILLFSQGGETAAAIGILIYGVIVVGSTDNLFRLVVQKRLADVHPLVTLIGVVVGVPLFGFIGLIFGPLLVSLFLLLLKIYKNEYGKDGETI
;
A
#
# COMPACT_ATOMS: atom_id res chain seq x y z
N MET A 1 7.44 -5.76 33.36
CA MET A 1 6.30 -5.93 32.42
C MET A 1 5.60 -4.61 32.06
N TYR A 2 5.14 -3.78 33.02
CA TYR A 2 4.42 -2.52 32.75
C TYR A 2 5.25 -1.50 31.95
N ILE A 3 6.52 -1.28 32.29
CA ILE A 3 7.43 -0.37 31.58
C ILE A 3 7.67 -0.83 30.13
N LEU A 4 7.87 -2.13 29.91
CA LEU A 4 8.02 -2.70 28.57
C LEU A 4 6.76 -2.50 27.72
N TYR A 5 5.58 -2.65 28.30
CA TYR A 5 4.31 -2.38 27.63
C TYR A 5 4.16 -0.89 27.26
N LEU A 6 4.52 0.04 28.16
CA LEU A 6 4.48 1.48 27.89
C LEU A 6 5.46 1.84 26.75
N ILE A 7 6.71 1.36 26.84
CA ILE A 7 7.71 1.59 25.78
C ILE A 7 7.20 1.03 24.44
N GLY A 8 6.66 -0.18 24.42
CA GLY A 8 6.11 -0.79 23.20
C GLY A 8 4.95 0.01 22.61
N LYS A 9 4.05 0.53 23.46
CA LYS A 9 2.93 1.36 23.05
C LYS A 9 3.40 2.68 22.41
N GLU A 10 4.38 3.35 23.04
CA GLU A 10 4.93 4.62 22.53
C GLU A 10 5.79 4.43 21.27
N LEU A 11 6.43 3.27 21.11
CA LEU A 11 7.21 2.96 19.91
C LEU A 11 6.36 2.47 18.73
N ALA A 12 5.17 1.93 18.98
CA ALA A 12 4.30 1.36 17.96
C ALA A 12 4.04 2.30 16.76
N PRO A 13 3.77 3.62 16.93
CA PRO A 13 3.59 4.55 15.80
C PRO A 13 4.82 4.69 14.91
N TYR A 14 6.01 4.40 15.42
CA TYR A 14 7.30 4.54 14.71
C TYR A 14 7.77 3.22 14.07
N LEU A 15 7.10 2.10 14.33
CA LEU A 15 7.43 0.81 13.71
C LEU A 15 7.38 0.89 12.17
N GLY A 16 6.48 1.70 11.61
CA GLY A 16 6.44 1.97 10.18
C GLY A 16 7.77 2.51 9.64
N GLY A 17 8.45 3.39 10.39
CA GLY A 17 9.78 3.91 10.04
C GLY A 17 10.86 2.82 10.04
N LEU A 18 10.89 1.97 11.06
CA LEU A 18 11.80 0.83 11.14
C LEU A 18 11.59 -0.16 9.98
N LEU A 19 10.35 -0.55 9.75
CA LEU A 19 9.99 -1.49 8.68
C LEU A 19 10.29 -0.88 7.30
N GLY A 20 10.04 0.43 7.12
CA GLY A 20 10.42 1.17 5.92
C GLY A 20 11.93 1.16 5.69
N ALA A 21 12.74 1.35 6.75
CA ALA A 21 14.21 1.26 6.67
C ALA A 21 14.67 -0.13 6.23
N ILE A 22 14.08 -1.20 6.78
CA ILE A 22 14.38 -2.59 6.38
C ILE A 22 14.01 -2.81 4.90
N THR A 23 12.85 -2.31 4.47
CA THR A 23 12.43 -2.41 3.06
C THR A 23 13.44 -1.76 2.13
N LEU A 24 13.76 -0.50 2.39
CA LEU A 24 14.71 0.26 1.58
C LEU A 24 16.11 -0.36 1.63
N TYR A 25 16.54 -0.85 2.79
CA TYR A 25 17.80 -1.58 2.92
C TYR A 25 17.85 -2.80 1.97
N VAL A 26 16.82 -3.64 1.99
CA VAL A 26 16.74 -4.85 1.14
C VAL A 26 16.77 -4.48 -0.36
N LEU A 27 16.16 -3.35 -0.74
CA LEU A 27 16.15 -2.88 -2.13
C LEU A 27 17.46 -2.23 -2.56
N LEU A 28 18.11 -1.48 -1.66
CA LEU A 28 19.29 -0.67 -1.97
C LEU A 28 20.61 -1.40 -1.73
N GLU A 29 20.62 -2.44 -0.91
CA GLU A 29 21.82 -3.21 -0.57
C GLU A 29 22.57 -3.75 -1.81
N PRO A 30 21.90 -4.28 -2.85
CA PRO A 30 22.59 -4.67 -4.08
C PRO A 30 23.27 -3.49 -4.81
N VAL A 31 22.62 -2.31 -4.82
CA VAL A 31 23.16 -1.10 -5.43
C VAL A 31 24.33 -0.56 -4.62
N GLN A 32 24.22 -0.58 -3.27
CA GLN A 32 25.31 -0.23 -2.35
C GLN A 32 26.56 -1.09 -2.63
N LYS A 33 26.39 -2.43 -2.70
CA LYS A 33 27.49 -3.36 -3.03
C LYS A 33 28.14 -3.05 -4.38
N TRP A 34 27.34 -2.71 -5.36
CA TRP A 34 27.85 -2.36 -6.70
C TRP A 34 28.66 -1.05 -6.68
N LEU A 35 28.23 -0.03 -5.90
CA LEU A 35 29.01 1.20 -5.72
C LEU A 35 30.31 0.94 -4.96
N GLU A 36 30.27 0.13 -3.90
CA GLU A 36 31.47 -0.27 -3.14
C GLU A 36 32.47 -1.04 -4.00
N ALA A 37 32.00 -1.93 -4.92
CA ALA A 37 32.84 -2.60 -5.88
C ALA A 37 33.53 -1.64 -6.84
N LYS A 38 32.92 -0.46 -7.10
CA LYS A 38 33.55 0.65 -7.83
C LYS A 38 34.44 1.55 -6.96
N LYS A 39 34.84 1.08 -5.76
CA LYS A 39 35.73 1.76 -4.82
C LYS A 39 35.14 3.03 -4.20
N TRP A 40 33.82 3.18 -4.18
CA TRP A 40 33.18 4.26 -3.43
C TRP A 40 33.28 3.99 -1.92
N LYS A 41 33.47 5.04 -1.12
CA LYS A 41 33.43 4.89 0.33
C LYS A 41 32.00 4.53 0.75
N PRO A 42 31.80 3.56 1.68
CA PRO A 42 30.46 3.12 2.10
C PRO A 42 29.54 4.27 2.53
N SER A 43 30.08 5.23 3.32
CA SER A 43 29.30 6.37 3.78
C SER A 43 28.84 7.30 2.65
N VAL A 44 29.67 7.51 1.62
CA VAL A 44 29.31 8.34 0.46
C VAL A 44 28.26 7.66 -0.39
N ALA A 45 28.44 6.37 -0.67
CA ALA A 45 27.46 5.56 -1.41
C ALA A 45 26.11 5.53 -0.68
N SER A 46 26.10 5.29 0.64
CA SER A 46 24.88 5.30 1.45
C SER A 46 24.18 6.66 1.42
N SER A 47 24.93 7.77 1.62
CA SER A 47 24.35 9.12 1.57
C SER A 47 23.71 9.43 0.22
N LEU A 48 24.36 9.05 -0.89
CA LEU A 48 23.80 9.23 -2.24
C LEU A 48 22.50 8.42 -2.41
N LEU A 49 22.49 7.16 -1.98
CA LEU A 49 21.30 6.29 -2.08
C LEU A 49 20.14 6.80 -1.22
N ILE A 50 20.43 7.37 -0.06
CA ILE A 50 19.43 7.98 0.82
C ILE A 50 18.81 9.21 0.15
N VAL A 51 19.64 10.13 -0.37
CA VAL A 51 19.15 11.33 -1.07
C VAL A 51 18.31 10.92 -2.29
N PHE A 52 18.78 9.95 -3.05
CA PHE A 52 18.05 9.43 -4.21
C PHE A 52 16.69 8.83 -3.81
N SER A 53 16.68 7.99 -2.77
CA SER A 53 15.44 7.38 -2.26
C SER A 53 14.49 8.42 -1.68
N PHE A 54 15.01 9.42 -0.98
CA PHE A 54 14.23 10.52 -0.45
C PHE A 54 13.52 11.28 -1.58
N VAL A 55 14.24 11.62 -2.64
CA VAL A 55 13.66 12.31 -3.80
C VAL A 55 12.61 11.44 -4.50
N ILE A 56 12.89 10.15 -4.74
CA ILE A 56 11.95 9.22 -5.38
C ILE A 56 10.67 9.06 -4.57
N ILE A 57 10.76 9.01 -3.24
CA ILE A 57 9.60 8.84 -2.37
C ILE A 57 8.84 10.17 -2.20
N LEU A 58 9.56 11.27 -1.99
CA LEU A 58 8.95 12.57 -1.70
C LEU A 58 8.29 13.19 -2.93
N LEU A 59 8.91 13.04 -4.11
CA LEU A 59 8.41 13.68 -5.34
C LEU A 59 6.99 13.26 -5.70
N PRO A 60 6.62 11.95 -5.73
CA PRO A 60 5.23 11.54 -5.94
C PRO A 60 4.31 12.03 -4.83
N ILE A 61 4.72 11.95 -3.55
CA ILE A 61 3.88 12.36 -2.42
C ILE A 61 3.54 13.86 -2.52
N VAL A 62 4.54 14.71 -2.79
CA VAL A 62 4.32 16.15 -2.99
C VAL A 62 3.46 16.40 -4.23
N GLY A 63 3.74 15.71 -5.34
CA GLY A 63 2.94 15.83 -6.56
C GLY A 63 1.46 15.49 -6.34
N ILE A 64 1.20 14.38 -5.66
CA ILE A 64 -0.15 13.96 -5.27
C ILE A 64 -0.79 15.00 -4.32
N GLY A 65 -0.05 15.44 -3.30
CA GLY A 65 -0.53 16.45 -2.35
C GLY A 65 -0.95 17.77 -3.04
N LEU A 66 -0.16 18.24 -3.99
CA LEU A 66 -0.48 19.45 -4.77
C LEU A 66 -1.71 19.24 -5.67
N MET A 67 -1.82 18.09 -6.32
CA MET A 67 -2.99 17.76 -7.14
C MET A 67 -4.27 17.61 -6.31
N MET A 68 -4.16 17.02 -5.12
CA MET A 68 -5.30 16.76 -4.25
C MET A 68 -5.74 18.00 -3.48
N SER A 69 -4.83 18.91 -3.12
CA SER A 69 -5.16 20.06 -2.26
C SER A 69 -6.30 20.92 -2.79
N SER A 70 -6.31 21.21 -4.09
CA SER A 70 -7.37 21.97 -4.74
C SER A 70 -8.68 21.16 -4.87
N LYS A 71 -8.58 19.87 -5.17
CA LYS A 71 -9.75 19.00 -5.37
C LYS A 71 -10.42 18.60 -4.05
N VAL A 72 -9.63 18.36 -3.00
CA VAL A 72 -10.14 18.09 -1.65
C VAL A 72 -10.91 19.34 -1.14
N LYS A 73 -10.36 20.54 -1.31
CA LYS A 73 -11.07 21.77 -0.94
C LYS A 73 -12.40 21.88 -1.68
N THR A 74 -12.41 21.70 -3.00
CA THR A 74 -13.64 21.72 -3.81
C THR A 74 -14.64 20.63 -3.37
N ALA A 75 -14.16 19.43 -3.05
CA ALA A 75 -15.01 18.33 -2.58
C ALA A 75 -15.62 18.62 -1.19
N ILE A 76 -14.86 19.26 -0.28
CA ILE A 76 -15.37 19.68 1.02
C ILE A 76 -16.41 20.80 0.85
N ASP A 77 -16.08 21.82 0.08
CA ASP A 77 -16.95 22.98 -0.16
C ASP A 77 -18.27 22.57 -0.86
N ASN A 78 -18.24 21.53 -1.70
CA ASN A 78 -19.40 21.00 -2.44
C ASN A 78 -19.94 19.67 -1.84
N SER A 79 -19.52 19.27 -0.65
CA SER A 79 -19.90 17.98 -0.06
C SER A 79 -21.42 17.79 0.07
N THR A 80 -22.14 18.85 0.44
CA THR A 80 -23.61 18.85 0.53
C THR A 80 -24.25 18.65 -0.85
N GLN A 81 -23.77 19.37 -1.87
CA GLN A 81 -24.29 19.26 -3.23
C GLN A 81 -23.99 17.88 -3.85
N ILE A 82 -22.80 17.34 -3.61
CA ILE A 82 -22.42 15.99 -4.05
C ILE A 82 -23.36 14.94 -3.42
N THR A 83 -23.63 15.07 -2.13
CA THR A 83 -24.49 14.11 -1.41
C THR A 83 -25.95 14.23 -1.83
N GLU A 84 -26.46 15.44 -2.07
CA GLU A 84 -27.80 15.64 -2.63
C GLU A 84 -27.92 15.08 -4.04
N THR A 85 -26.91 15.26 -4.88
CA THR A 85 -26.86 14.69 -6.22
C THR A 85 -26.83 13.16 -6.18
N ILE A 86 -26.04 12.55 -5.29
CA ILE A 86 -26.03 11.10 -5.09
C ILE A 86 -27.42 10.62 -4.64
N LYS A 87 -28.04 11.26 -3.66
CA LYS A 87 -29.40 10.91 -3.19
C LYS A 87 -30.43 10.99 -4.31
N SER A 88 -30.44 12.07 -5.08
CA SER A 88 -31.42 12.23 -6.16
C SER A 88 -31.26 11.17 -7.26
N LYS A 89 -30.02 10.83 -7.62
CA LYS A 89 -29.72 9.83 -8.64
C LYS A 89 -29.94 8.40 -8.16
N VAL A 90 -29.65 8.10 -6.90
CA VAL A 90 -30.01 6.83 -6.28
C VAL A 90 -31.52 6.66 -6.25
N ALA A 91 -32.27 7.69 -5.83
CA ALA A 91 -33.75 7.67 -5.83
C ALA A 91 -34.34 7.52 -7.24
N GLU A 92 -33.74 8.12 -8.27
CA GLU A 92 -34.15 7.93 -9.66
C GLU A 92 -33.94 6.49 -10.13
N THR A 93 -32.81 5.86 -9.71
CA THR A 93 -32.49 4.48 -10.04
C THR A 93 -33.32 3.47 -9.24
N GLU A 94 -33.67 3.78 -7.99
CA GLU A 94 -34.56 3.01 -7.12
C GLU A 94 -35.94 2.84 -7.73
N ASN A 95 -36.47 3.91 -8.32
CA ASN A 95 -37.76 3.85 -9.03
C ASN A 95 -37.71 2.91 -10.23
N LEU A 96 -36.54 2.61 -10.79
CA LEU A 96 -36.37 1.67 -11.90
C LEU A 96 -36.14 0.22 -11.43
N ILE A 97 -35.59 0.00 -10.25
CA ILE A 97 -35.14 -1.33 -9.77
C ILE A 97 -36.03 -1.83 -8.61
N GLY A 98 -36.79 -0.96 -7.94
CA GLY A 98 -37.70 -1.33 -6.85
C GLY A 98 -37.04 -1.65 -5.51
N VAL A 99 -35.82 -1.11 -5.26
CA VAL A 99 -35.05 -1.30 -4.02
C VAL A 99 -34.82 0.06 -3.36
N ASN A 100 -35.23 0.27 -2.11
CA ASN A 100 -35.01 1.52 -1.37
C ASN A 100 -33.66 1.49 -0.65
N VAL A 101 -32.68 2.23 -1.16
CA VAL A 101 -31.34 2.42 -0.58
C VAL A 101 -31.10 3.87 -0.14
N SER A 102 -31.79 4.84 -0.77
CA SER A 102 -31.60 6.27 -0.57
C SER A 102 -31.94 6.76 0.84
N GLU A 103 -32.91 6.11 1.50
CA GLU A 103 -33.32 6.43 2.89
C GLU A 103 -32.19 6.19 3.90
N ASN A 104 -31.26 5.30 3.60
CA ASN A 104 -30.15 4.94 4.51
C ASN A 104 -28.87 5.79 4.29
N ILE A 105 -28.84 6.67 3.28
CA ILE A 105 -27.67 7.55 3.04
C ILE A 105 -27.78 8.78 3.95
N ASN A 106 -27.07 8.75 5.08
CA ASN A 106 -26.99 9.88 5.98
C ASN A 106 -25.92 10.89 5.50
N THR A 107 -26.40 12.04 5.00
CA THR A 107 -25.57 13.12 4.46
C THR A 107 -24.59 13.68 5.49
N GLU A 108 -25.03 13.77 6.75
CA GLU A 108 -24.22 14.31 7.85
C GLU A 108 -23.10 13.34 8.22
N GLU A 109 -23.35 12.03 8.20
CA GLU A 109 -22.33 11.02 8.46
C GLU A 109 -21.26 11.01 7.38
N VAL A 110 -21.63 11.12 6.10
CA VAL A 110 -20.66 11.17 4.99
C VAL A 110 -19.82 12.44 5.08
N SER A 111 -20.43 13.60 5.33
CA SER A 111 -19.73 14.87 5.46
C SER A 111 -18.81 14.90 6.69
N SER A 112 -19.27 14.38 7.84
CA SER A 112 -18.47 14.28 9.06
C SER A 112 -17.31 13.29 8.90
N TRP A 113 -17.55 12.18 8.21
CA TRP A 113 -16.50 11.20 7.90
C TRP A 113 -15.40 11.81 7.00
N VAL A 114 -15.77 12.53 5.94
CA VAL A 114 -14.80 13.22 5.07
C VAL A 114 -14.01 14.26 5.88
N SER A 115 -14.69 15.12 6.62
CA SER A 115 -14.05 16.19 7.41
C SER A 115 -13.11 15.64 8.47
N SER A 116 -13.54 14.62 9.22
CA SER A 116 -12.73 13.99 10.27
C SER A 116 -11.50 13.28 9.72
N ASN A 117 -11.62 12.61 8.56
CA ASN A 117 -10.47 11.94 7.94
C ASN A 117 -9.45 12.96 7.37
N VAL A 118 -9.92 14.07 6.79
CA VAL A 118 -9.02 15.15 6.34
C VAL A 118 -8.28 15.78 7.53
N GLN A 119 -8.96 16.01 8.63
CA GLN A 119 -8.37 16.56 9.85
C GLN A 119 -7.38 15.59 10.51
N ASN A 120 -7.69 14.31 10.52
CA ASN A 120 -6.79 13.26 10.99
C ASN A 120 -5.52 13.15 10.13
N LEU A 121 -5.61 13.30 8.82
CA LEU A 121 -4.46 13.37 7.93
C LEU A 121 -3.55 14.56 8.25
N ALA A 122 -4.13 15.74 8.51
CA ALA A 122 -3.37 16.93 8.90
C ALA A 122 -2.67 16.74 10.26
N ASN A 123 -3.36 16.16 11.25
CA ASN A 123 -2.81 15.91 12.58
C ASN A 123 -1.72 14.82 12.62
N SER A 124 -1.76 13.86 11.67
CA SER A 124 -0.79 12.77 11.58
C SER A 124 0.57 13.23 11.01
N SER A 125 0.67 14.46 10.50
CA SER A 125 1.86 14.94 9.76
C SER A 125 3.15 14.91 10.59
N LEU A 126 3.12 15.22 11.88
CA LEU A 126 4.28 15.17 12.77
C LEU A 126 4.78 13.74 12.99
N THR A 127 3.88 12.81 13.30
CA THR A 127 4.24 11.39 13.51
C THR A 127 4.81 10.78 12.25
N VAL A 128 4.23 11.08 11.09
CA VAL A 128 4.73 10.65 9.78
C VAL A 128 6.12 11.23 9.50
N SER A 129 6.33 12.52 9.77
CA SER A 129 7.63 13.18 9.56
C SER A 129 8.72 12.57 10.45
N ILE A 130 8.42 12.31 11.72
CA ILE A 130 9.36 11.64 12.65
C ILE A 130 9.63 10.21 12.16
N SER A 131 8.61 9.46 11.74
CA SER A 131 8.77 8.10 11.22
C SER A 131 9.66 8.06 9.98
N ILE A 132 9.51 9.03 9.06
CA ILE A 132 10.37 9.18 7.88
C ILE A 132 11.80 9.52 8.31
N GLY A 133 11.98 10.41 9.29
CA GLY A 133 13.30 10.73 9.85
C GLY A 133 13.99 9.50 10.44
N ILE A 134 13.27 8.72 11.26
CA ILE A 134 13.75 7.45 11.83
C ILE A 134 14.09 6.45 10.71
N MET A 135 13.25 6.34 9.68
CA MET A 135 13.47 5.46 8.54
C MET A 135 14.80 5.74 7.85
N PHE A 136 15.07 6.99 7.47
CA PHE A 136 16.32 7.34 6.78
C PHE A 136 17.53 7.29 7.70
N PHE A 137 17.37 7.63 8.97
CA PHE A 137 18.41 7.49 9.97
C PHE A 137 18.86 6.03 10.13
N LEU A 138 17.90 5.13 10.36
CA LEU A 138 18.19 3.70 10.48
C LEU A 138 18.77 3.12 9.18
N LEU A 139 18.19 3.50 8.03
CA LEU A 139 18.67 3.07 6.72
C LEU A 139 20.15 3.43 6.51
N TYR A 140 20.57 4.64 6.90
CA TYR A 140 21.97 5.06 6.80
C TYR A 140 22.90 4.09 7.55
N PHE A 141 22.61 3.84 8.82
CA PHE A 141 23.44 2.94 9.63
C PHE A 141 23.38 1.49 9.14
N MET A 142 22.22 1.02 8.69
CA MET A 142 22.09 -0.33 8.12
C MET A 142 22.93 -0.50 6.84
N LEU A 143 23.03 0.53 6.00
CA LEU A 143 23.85 0.48 4.79
C LEU A 143 25.35 0.62 5.11
N VAL A 144 25.75 1.53 6.02
CA VAL A 144 27.17 1.77 6.37
C VAL A 144 27.75 0.63 7.20
N ASP A 145 27.04 0.19 8.25
CA ASP A 145 27.51 -0.80 9.22
C ASP A 145 26.85 -2.19 9.02
N ARG A 146 26.59 -2.56 7.78
CA ARG A 146 25.85 -3.77 7.38
C ARG A 146 26.23 -5.02 8.16
N LYS A 147 27.53 -5.31 8.32
CA LYS A 147 28.00 -6.52 9.03
C LYS A 147 27.59 -6.52 10.51
N LYS A 148 27.75 -5.39 11.18
CA LYS A 148 27.42 -5.26 12.61
C LYS A 148 25.93 -5.45 12.86
N TRP A 149 25.07 -4.88 11.98
CA TRP A 149 23.62 -5.06 12.09
C TRP A 149 23.18 -6.50 11.88
N LEU A 150 23.76 -7.18 10.88
CA LEU A 150 23.46 -8.59 10.61
C LEU A 150 23.89 -9.48 11.77
N GLU A 151 25.11 -9.29 12.27
CA GLU A 151 25.64 -10.04 13.43
C GLU A 151 24.78 -9.80 14.67
N ALA A 152 24.42 -8.56 14.98
CA ALA A 152 23.54 -8.22 16.09
C ALA A 152 22.18 -8.91 15.96
N ALA A 153 21.55 -8.90 14.77
CA ALA A 153 20.27 -9.55 14.53
C ALA A 153 20.37 -11.09 14.75
N LEU A 154 21.45 -11.72 14.30
CA LEU A 154 21.65 -13.18 14.41
C LEU A 154 21.88 -13.63 15.84
N VAL A 155 22.59 -12.83 16.67
CA VAL A 155 22.86 -13.16 18.07
C VAL A 155 21.59 -13.33 18.91
N TYR A 156 20.54 -12.56 18.61
CA TYR A 156 19.29 -12.59 19.35
C TYR A 156 18.27 -13.62 18.82
N MET A 157 18.58 -14.33 17.73
CA MET A 157 17.67 -15.35 17.16
C MET A 157 18.09 -16.75 17.61
N PRO A 158 17.36 -17.40 18.53
CA PRO A 158 17.69 -18.74 19.03
C PRO A 158 17.26 -19.85 18.04
N LEU A 159 17.73 -19.76 16.79
CA LEU A 159 17.39 -20.69 15.71
C LEU A 159 18.66 -21.34 15.15
N LYS A 160 18.53 -22.57 14.64
CA LYS A 160 19.63 -23.24 13.93
C LYS A 160 20.02 -22.46 12.68
N GLU A 161 21.31 -22.45 12.35
CA GLU A 161 21.88 -21.68 11.22
C GLU A 161 21.17 -21.95 9.89
N ASN A 162 20.75 -23.20 9.66
CA ASN A 162 20.03 -23.57 8.45
C ASN A 162 18.65 -22.91 8.36
N ASN A 163 17.91 -22.86 9.48
CA ASN A 163 16.61 -22.20 9.56
C ASN A 163 16.74 -20.67 9.44
N LEU A 164 17.80 -20.09 10.00
CA LEU A 164 18.11 -18.66 9.84
C LEU A 164 18.33 -18.28 8.37
N LYS A 165 19.05 -19.13 7.61
CA LYS A 165 19.26 -18.92 6.16
C LYS A 165 17.94 -18.98 5.37
N ILE A 166 17.07 -19.94 5.72
CA ILE A 166 15.75 -20.08 5.07
C ILE A 166 14.89 -18.87 5.37
N ILE A 167 14.74 -18.50 6.64
CA ILE A 167 13.94 -17.33 7.07
C ILE A 167 14.48 -16.05 6.44
N GLY A 168 15.79 -15.85 6.45
CA GLY A 168 16.42 -14.67 5.87
C GLY A 168 16.17 -14.54 4.37
N LYS A 169 16.30 -15.65 3.63
CA LYS A 169 16.02 -15.67 2.19
C LYS A 169 14.56 -15.40 1.91
N GLU A 170 13.64 -16.12 2.55
CA GLU A 170 12.19 -15.92 2.40
C GLU A 170 11.78 -14.47 2.72
N SER A 171 12.33 -13.90 3.82
CA SER A 171 12.05 -12.51 4.20
C SER A 171 12.49 -11.52 3.12
N ILE A 172 13.70 -11.69 2.58
CA ILE A 172 14.23 -10.81 1.53
C ILE A 172 13.39 -10.94 0.25
N ASP A 173 13.04 -12.15 -0.15
CA ASP A 173 12.28 -12.41 -1.36
C ASP A 173 10.85 -11.84 -1.23
N LEU A 174 10.21 -11.98 -0.06
CA LEU A 174 8.90 -11.41 0.23
C LEU A 174 8.92 -9.87 0.26
N VAL A 175 9.92 -9.27 0.91
CA VAL A 175 10.06 -7.80 0.92
C VAL A 175 10.26 -7.28 -0.49
N LYS A 176 11.14 -7.89 -1.29
CA LYS A 176 11.35 -7.49 -2.70
C LYS A 176 10.09 -7.64 -3.54
N SER A 177 9.40 -8.78 -3.41
CA SER A 177 8.17 -9.07 -4.14
C SER A 177 7.09 -8.03 -3.86
N ASN A 178 6.87 -7.72 -2.59
CA ASN A 178 5.82 -6.79 -2.20
C ASN A 178 6.22 -5.32 -2.46
N ALA A 179 7.45 -4.94 -2.12
CA ALA A 179 7.91 -3.56 -2.27
C ALA A 179 8.05 -3.10 -3.74
N ILE A 180 8.31 -4.02 -4.64
CA ILE A 180 8.37 -3.75 -6.09
C ILE A 180 7.07 -4.14 -6.77
N GLY A 181 6.53 -5.31 -6.43
CA GLY A 181 5.39 -5.90 -7.13
C GLY A 181 4.11 -5.10 -6.92
N ILE A 182 3.81 -4.69 -5.67
CA ILE A 182 2.57 -3.95 -5.38
C ILE A 182 2.53 -2.60 -6.14
N PRO A 183 3.55 -1.71 -6.07
CA PRO A 183 3.54 -0.47 -6.84
C PRO A 183 3.53 -0.68 -8.35
N LEU A 184 4.23 -1.71 -8.84
CA LEU A 184 4.28 -2.00 -10.27
C LEU A 184 2.92 -2.44 -10.81
N VAL A 185 2.24 -3.37 -10.12
CA VAL A 185 0.89 -3.82 -10.47
C VAL A 185 -0.08 -2.64 -10.40
N ALA A 186 -0.03 -1.83 -9.34
CA ALA A 186 -0.87 -0.67 -9.17
C ALA A 186 -0.69 0.37 -10.30
N LEU A 187 0.56 0.62 -10.71
CA LEU A 187 0.86 1.52 -11.82
C LEU A 187 0.29 0.99 -13.15
N LEU A 188 0.48 -0.29 -13.44
CA LEU A 188 -0.06 -0.93 -14.64
C LEU A 188 -1.59 -0.87 -14.68
N GLN A 189 -2.25 -1.14 -13.56
CA GLN A 189 -3.70 -1.00 -13.42
C GLN A 189 -4.18 0.44 -13.63
N GLY A 190 -3.46 1.40 -13.04
CA GLY A 190 -3.75 2.82 -13.25
C GLY A 190 -3.63 3.22 -14.72
N ILE A 191 -2.61 2.73 -15.44
CA ILE A 191 -2.46 2.99 -16.89
C ILE A 191 -3.64 2.42 -17.67
N VAL A 192 -4.06 1.19 -17.36
CA VAL A 192 -5.24 0.59 -18.01
C VAL A 192 -6.51 1.41 -17.70
N ALA A 193 -6.69 1.84 -16.44
CA ALA A 193 -7.81 2.69 -16.06
C ALA A 193 -7.76 4.06 -16.77
N LEU A 194 -6.58 4.67 -16.91
CA LEU A 194 -6.36 5.93 -17.61
C LEU A 194 -6.84 5.87 -19.07
N ILE A 195 -6.56 4.75 -19.75
CA ILE A 195 -7.05 4.52 -21.12
C ILE A 195 -8.58 4.57 -21.13
N GLY A 196 -9.24 3.88 -20.18
CA GLY A 196 -10.69 3.94 -20.04
C GLY A 196 -11.20 5.36 -19.75
N TYR A 197 -10.53 6.12 -18.90
CA TYR A 197 -10.89 7.50 -18.60
C TYR A 197 -10.86 8.41 -19.83
N PHE A 198 -9.88 8.22 -20.73
CA PHE A 198 -9.86 8.92 -22.00
C PHE A 198 -10.95 8.47 -22.96
N ILE A 199 -11.23 7.16 -23.07
CA ILE A 199 -12.25 6.62 -23.97
C ILE A 199 -13.65 7.14 -23.59
N PHE A 200 -13.96 7.20 -22.29
CA PHE A 200 -15.27 7.59 -21.78
C PHE A 200 -15.37 9.09 -21.45
N GLY A 201 -14.39 9.92 -21.85
CA GLY A 201 -14.42 11.37 -21.70
C GLY A 201 -14.43 11.86 -20.25
N VAL A 202 -13.80 11.13 -19.33
CA VAL A 202 -13.74 11.50 -17.92
C VAL A 202 -12.97 12.79 -17.72
N GLU A 203 -13.56 13.75 -17.02
CA GLU A 203 -12.88 15.00 -16.67
C GLU A 203 -11.69 14.74 -15.73
N ASN A 204 -10.57 15.45 -15.97
CA ASN A 204 -9.35 15.31 -15.19
C ASN A 204 -8.83 13.86 -15.10
N PRO A 205 -8.59 13.14 -16.20
CA PRO A 205 -8.27 11.73 -16.23
C PRO A 205 -6.98 11.40 -15.47
N PHE A 206 -6.00 12.29 -15.44
CA PHE A 206 -4.76 12.12 -14.67
C PHE A 206 -4.98 12.15 -13.16
N PHE A 207 -5.93 12.93 -12.67
CA PHE A 207 -6.30 12.90 -11.26
C PHE A 207 -6.85 11.53 -10.87
N TRP A 208 -7.79 11.01 -11.66
CA TRP A 208 -8.39 9.70 -11.42
C TRP A 208 -7.40 8.54 -11.63
N PHE A 209 -6.46 8.70 -12.55
CA PHE A 209 -5.32 7.77 -12.68
C PHE A 209 -4.54 7.66 -11.38
N VAL A 210 -4.16 8.79 -10.76
CA VAL A 210 -3.41 8.79 -9.50
C VAL A 210 -4.22 8.14 -8.37
N ILE A 211 -5.51 8.46 -8.25
CA ILE A 211 -6.41 7.84 -7.26
C ILE A 211 -6.48 6.33 -7.49
N THR A 212 -6.62 5.89 -8.74
CA THR A 212 -6.67 4.48 -9.08
C THR A 212 -5.34 3.77 -8.75
N VAL A 213 -4.19 4.38 -9.06
CA VAL A 213 -2.87 3.81 -8.69
C VAL A 213 -2.77 3.64 -7.18
N ILE A 214 -3.08 4.66 -6.39
CA ILE A 214 -3.02 4.58 -4.93
C ILE A 214 -3.98 3.50 -4.42
N GLY A 215 -5.22 3.51 -4.89
CA GLY A 215 -6.22 2.52 -4.52
C GLY A 215 -5.78 1.10 -4.86
N SER A 216 -5.24 0.90 -6.06
CA SER A 216 -4.83 -0.42 -6.57
C SER A 216 -3.67 -1.06 -5.78
N MET A 217 -3.01 -0.31 -4.90
CA MET A 217 -2.07 -0.91 -3.94
C MET A 217 -2.77 -1.80 -2.91
N ILE A 218 -4.08 -1.60 -2.68
CA ILE A 218 -4.90 -2.43 -1.81
C ILE A 218 -5.57 -3.52 -2.67
N PRO A 219 -5.24 -4.81 -2.47
CA PRO A 219 -5.81 -5.90 -3.25
C PRO A 219 -7.34 -5.91 -3.19
N PHE A 220 -7.99 -6.26 -4.29
CA PHE A 220 -9.45 -6.43 -4.46
C PHE A 220 -10.30 -5.16 -4.33
N VAL A 221 -9.91 -4.18 -3.53
CA VAL A 221 -10.67 -2.94 -3.29
C VAL A 221 -10.17 -1.81 -4.17
N GLY A 222 -8.91 -1.88 -4.57
CA GLY A 222 -8.15 -0.75 -5.05
C GLY A 222 -8.68 -0.06 -6.29
N THR A 223 -9.04 -0.80 -7.31
CA THR A 223 -9.58 -0.23 -8.55
C THR A 223 -10.96 0.41 -8.35
N ALA A 224 -11.76 -0.10 -7.42
CA ALA A 224 -13.06 0.46 -7.09
C ALA A 224 -12.95 1.91 -6.57
N LEU A 225 -11.87 2.25 -5.84
CA LEU A 225 -11.64 3.62 -5.34
C LEU A 225 -11.49 4.67 -6.45
N GLY A 226 -11.04 4.27 -7.64
CA GLY A 226 -11.00 5.16 -8.80
C GLY A 226 -12.27 5.07 -9.65
N ILE A 227 -12.72 3.86 -9.98
CA ILE A 227 -13.81 3.62 -10.93
C ILE A 227 -15.17 4.05 -10.38
N LEU A 228 -15.51 3.71 -9.13
CA LEU A 228 -16.84 4.02 -8.57
C LEU A 228 -17.12 5.52 -8.47
N PRO A 229 -16.23 6.37 -7.93
CA PRO A 229 -16.45 7.79 -7.91
C PRO A 229 -16.58 8.40 -9.32
N VAL A 230 -15.77 7.93 -10.28
CA VAL A 230 -15.85 8.38 -11.67
C VAL A 230 -17.19 8.00 -12.28
N THR A 231 -17.67 6.81 -12.06
CA THR A 231 -18.99 6.35 -12.51
C THR A 231 -20.10 7.25 -11.95
N ILE A 232 -20.06 7.53 -10.64
CA ILE A 232 -21.03 8.41 -9.97
C ILE A 232 -20.97 9.83 -10.55
N LEU A 233 -19.77 10.38 -10.78
CA LEU A 233 -19.61 11.71 -11.37
C LEU A 233 -20.19 11.79 -12.78
N LEU A 234 -19.93 10.81 -13.63
CA LEU A 234 -20.51 10.77 -14.99
C LEU A 234 -22.04 10.68 -14.96
N PHE A 235 -22.61 9.94 -14.03
CA PHE A 235 -24.08 9.93 -13.83
C PHE A 235 -24.59 11.28 -13.34
N SER A 236 -23.85 11.99 -12.45
CA SER A 236 -24.31 13.23 -11.84
C SER A 236 -24.26 14.44 -12.79
N GLN A 237 -23.35 14.45 -13.76
CA GLN A 237 -23.18 15.55 -14.69
C GLN A 237 -24.25 15.63 -15.79
N GLY A 238 -25.29 14.76 -15.75
CA GLY A 238 -26.31 14.70 -16.80
C GLY A 238 -25.77 14.24 -18.16
N GLY A 239 -24.52 13.72 -18.16
CA GLY A 239 -23.84 13.18 -19.32
C GLY A 239 -24.45 11.87 -19.81
N GLU A 240 -23.91 11.33 -20.88
CA GLU A 240 -24.39 10.09 -21.47
C GLU A 240 -24.37 8.94 -20.45
N THR A 241 -25.51 8.49 -20.01
CA THR A 241 -25.67 7.29 -19.16
C THR A 241 -24.84 6.12 -19.71
N ALA A 242 -24.67 6.07 -21.03
CA ALA A 242 -23.82 5.12 -21.72
C ALA A 242 -22.34 5.21 -21.31
N ALA A 243 -21.77 6.40 -21.12
CA ALA A 243 -20.38 6.58 -20.68
C ALA A 243 -20.18 6.12 -19.24
N ALA A 244 -21.13 6.42 -18.34
CA ALA A 244 -21.10 5.98 -16.95
C ALA A 244 -21.20 4.44 -16.81
N ILE A 245 -22.10 3.81 -17.56
CA ILE A 245 -22.20 2.36 -17.62
C ILE A 245 -20.98 1.77 -18.29
N GLY A 246 -20.47 2.38 -19.36
CA GLY A 246 -19.29 1.95 -20.08
C GLY A 246 -18.04 1.92 -19.21
N ILE A 247 -17.76 2.97 -18.42
CA ILE A 247 -16.61 3.02 -17.53
C ILE A 247 -16.75 2.01 -16.36
N LEU A 248 -17.96 1.78 -15.87
CA LEU A 248 -18.21 0.77 -14.83
C LEU A 248 -17.90 -0.65 -15.36
N ILE A 249 -18.44 -1.00 -16.54
CA ILE A 249 -18.20 -2.30 -17.18
C ILE A 249 -16.69 -2.45 -17.48
N TYR A 250 -16.07 -1.42 -18.06
CA TYR A 250 -14.64 -1.40 -18.34
C TYR A 250 -13.81 -1.58 -17.06
N GLY A 251 -14.17 -0.88 -15.98
CA GLY A 251 -13.52 -0.99 -14.68
C GLY A 251 -13.58 -2.39 -14.09
N VAL A 252 -14.76 -3.01 -14.11
CA VAL A 252 -14.96 -4.36 -13.56
C VAL A 252 -14.30 -5.42 -14.45
N ILE A 253 -14.53 -5.40 -15.75
CA ILE A 253 -14.06 -6.44 -16.67
C ILE A 253 -12.60 -6.23 -17.04
N VAL A 254 -12.22 -5.07 -17.54
CA VAL A 254 -10.87 -4.85 -18.06
C VAL A 254 -9.89 -4.57 -16.95
N VAL A 255 -10.14 -3.54 -16.14
CA VAL A 255 -9.20 -3.14 -15.05
C VAL A 255 -9.16 -4.22 -13.96
N GLY A 256 -10.32 -4.80 -13.58
CA GLY A 256 -10.39 -5.88 -12.60
C GLY A 256 -9.71 -7.17 -13.05
N SER A 257 -9.83 -7.53 -14.34
CA SER A 257 -9.12 -8.71 -14.89
C SER A 257 -7.61 -8.49 -14.95
N THR A 258 -7.15 -7.26 -15.23
CA THR A 258 -5.72 -6.94 -15.26
C THR A 258 -5.08 -7.02 -13.87
N ASP A 259 -5.82 -6.81 -12.77
CA ASP A 259 -5.32 -7.04 -11.41
C ASP A 259 -4.83 -8.48 -11.25
N ASN A 260 -5.69 -9.44 -11.56
CA ASN A 260 -5.35 -10.86 -11.44
C ASN A 260 -4.21 -11.24 -12.38
N LEU A 261 -4.23 -10.77 -13.64
CA LEU A 261 -3.21 -11.09 -14.63
C LEU A 261 -1.83 -10.53 -14.24
N PHE A 262 -1.75 -9.24 -13.90
CA PHE A 262 -0.49 -8.62 -13.52
C PHE A 262 0.03 -9.17 -12.19
N ARG A 263 -0.83 -9.42 -11.23
CA ARG A 263 -0.46 -10.05 -9.96
C ARG A 263 0.13 -11.44 -10.17
N LEU A 264 -0.49 -12.28 -11.00
CA LEU A 264 0.05 -13.59 -11.35
C LEU A 264 1.40 -13.51 -12.06
N VAL A 265 1.57 -12.59 -13.00
CA VAL A 265 2.83 -12.45 -13.76
C VAL A 265 3.94 -11.88 -12.89
N VAL A 266 3.65 -10.84 -12.10
CA VAL A 266 4.66 -10.14 -11.29
C VAL A 266 5.01 -10.94 -10.04
N GLN A 267 4.01 -11.43 -9.29
CA GLN A 267 4.26 -12.14 -8.03
C GLN A 267 4.88 -13.52 -8.24
N LYS A 268 4.44 -14.32 -9.23
CA LYS A 268 5.08 -15.62 -9.53
C LYS A 268 6.57 -15.52 -9.84
N ARG A 269 7.03 -14.38 -10.35
CA ARG A 269 8.47 -14.17 -10.63
C ARG A 269 9.27 -13.73 -9.43
N LEU A 270 8.64 -13.16 -8.41
CA LEU A 270 9.31 -12.52 -7.29
C LEU A 270 9.19 -13.33 -5.98
N ALA A 271 8.01 -13.89 -5.68
CA ALA A 271 7.80 -14.81 -4.57
C ALA A 271 6.47 -15.57 -4.76
N ASP A 272 6.47 -16.86 -4.44
CA ASP A 272 5.27 -17.72 -4.57
C ASP A 272 4.42 -17.63 -3.28
N VAL A 273 3.72 -16.49 -3.14
CA VAL A 273 2.87 -16.22 -1.96
C VAL A 273 1.42 -16.46 -2.31
N HIS A 274 0.73 -17.25 -1.49
CA HIS A 274 -0.69 -17.51 -1.68
C HIS A 274 -1.52 -16.22 -1.55
N PRO A 275 -2.47 -15.91 -2.47
CA PRO A 275 -3.25 -14.66 -2.45
C PRO A 275 -3.96 -14.37 -1.12
N LEU A 276 -4.44 -15.40 -0.41
CA LEU A 276 -5.05 -15.25 0.91
C LEU A 276 -4.08 -14.71 1.97
N VAL A 277 -2.80 -15.11 1.92
CA VAL A 277 -1.77 -14.61 2.82
C VAL A 277 -1.55 -13.12 2.59
N THR A 278 -1.53 -12.70 1.32
CA THR A 278 -1.42 -11.29 0.95
C THR A 278 -2.65 -10.50 1.45
N LEU A 279 -3.86 -11.02 1.22
CA LEU A 279 -5.10 -10.36 1.66
C LEU A 279 -5.14 -10.20 3.19
N ILE A 280 -4.97 -11.30 3.94
CA ILE A 280 -4.98 -11.26 5.41
C ILE A 280 -3.86 -10.34 5.93
N GLY A 281 -2.68 -10.45 5.32
CA GLY A 281 -1.54 -9.62 5.68
C GLY A 281 -1.81 -8.14 5.50
N VAL A 282 -2.43 -7.72 4.39
CA VAL A 282 -2.81 -6.33 4.14
C VAL A 282 -3.88 -5.85 5.12
N VAL A 283 -4.94 -6.65 5.34
CA VAL A 283 -6.03 -6.31 6.26
C VAL A 283 -5.53 -6.10 7.70
N VAL A 284 -4.56 -6.88 8.14
CA VAL A 284 -3.95 -6.76 9.48
C VAL A 284 -2.82 -5.73 9.48
N GLY A 285 -2.00 -5.70 8.43
CA GLY A 285 -0.79 -4.89 8.37
C GLY A 285 -1.06 -3.39 8.22
N VAL A 286 -2.04 -3.00 7.39
CA VAL A 286 -2.33 -1.58 7.16
C VAL A 286 -2.80 -0.86 8.42
N PRO A 287 -3.72 -1.37 9.24
CA PRO A 287 -4.08 -0.76 10.53
C PRO A 287 -2.92 -0.67 11.52
N LEU A 288 -1.99 -1.64 11.51
CA LEU A 288 -0.86 -1.69 12.45
C LEU A 288 0.31 -0.79 12.05
N PHE A 289 0.64 -0.73 10.77
CA PHE A 289 1.87 -0.11 10.26
C PHE A 289 1.63 0.97 9.20
N GLY A 290 0.36 1.35 8.96
CA GLY A 290 0.01 2.28 7.89
C GLY A 290 0.35 1.72 6.50
N PHE A 291 0.73 2.61 5.58
CA PHE A 291 1.03 2.25 4.18
C PHE A 291 2.11 1.15 4.06
N ILE A 292 3.13 1.16 4.91
CA ILE A 292 4.18 0.14 4.92
C ILE A 292 3.64 -1.26 5.26
N GLY A 293 2.48 -1.33 5.92
CA GLY A 293 1.76 -2.57 6.20
C GLY A 293 1.32 -3.34 4.96
N LEU A 294 1.20 -2.68 3.79
CA LEU A 294 0.98 -3.36 2.50
C LEU A 294 2.13 -4.31 2.16
N ILE A 295 3.35 -3.97 2.56
CA ILE A 295 4.57 -4.76 2.31
C ILE A 295 4.79 -5.76 3.45
N PHE A 296 4.74 -5.27 4.69
CA PHE A 296 5.09 -6.08 5.86
C PHE A 296 3.95 -6.93 6.40
N GLY A 297 2.69 -6.60 6.13
CA GLY A 297 1.56 -7.43 6.53
C GLY A 297 1.65 -8.86 5.96
N PRO A 298 1.74 -9.03 4.64
CA PRO A 298 1.94 -10.34 4.03
C PRO A 298 3.23 -11.03 4.48
N LEU A 299 4.33 -10.28 4.68
CA LEU A 299 5.57 -10.80 5.22
C LEU A 299 5.38 -11.41 6.60
N LEU A 300 4.74 -10.70 7.52
CA LEU A 300 4.52 -11.20 8.89
C LEU A 300 3.67 -12.45 8.92
N VAL A 301 2.60 -12.52 8.12
CA VAL A 301 1.76 -13.72 8.02
C VAL A 301 2.55 -14.88 7.41
N SER A 302 3.33 -14.65 6.35
CA SER A 302 4.18 -15.69 5.75
C SER A 302 5.25 -16.19 6.71
N LEU A 303 5.92 -15.29 7.43
CA LEU A 303 6.91 -15.65 8.44
C LEU A 303 6.29 -16.44 9.60
N PHE A 304 5.10 -16.06 10.04
CA PHE A 304 4.38 -16.82 11.06
C PHE A 304 4.09 -18.26 10.60
N LEU A 305 3.60 -18.45 9.38
CA LEU A 305 3.35 -19.77 8.81
C LEU A 305 4.65 -20.57 8.64
N LEU A 306 5.73 -19.91 8.21
CA LEU A 306 7.05 -20.52 8.09
C LEU A 306 7.58 -20.99 9.46
N LEU A 307 7.46 -20.15 10.49
CA LEU A 307 7.86 -20.51 11.85
C LEU A 307 7.05 -21.69 12.39
N LEU A 308 5.74 -21.76 12.14
CA LEU A 308 4.90 -22.91 12.48
C LEU A 308 5.36 -24.18 11.76
N LYS A 309 5.74 -24.08 10.48
CA LYS A 309 6.27 -25.21 9.71
C LYS A 309 7.61 -25.69 10.28
N ILE A 310 8.52 -24.79 10.63
CA ILE A 310 9.81 -25.11 11.25
C ILE A 310 9.56 -25.77 12.61
N TYR A 311 8.67 -25.20 13.44
CA TYR A 311 8.33 -25.76 14.74
C TYR A 311 7.76 -27.17 14.63
N LYS A 312 6.83 -27.40 13.68
CA LYS A 312 6.28 -28.74 13.42
C LYS A 312 7.37 -29.73 13.00
N ASN A 313 8.32 -29.31 12.18
CA ASN A 313 9.42 -30.18 11.72
C ASN A 313 10.46 -30.46 12.80
N GLU A 314 10.70 -29.53 13.74
CA GLU A 314 11.68 -29.73 14.82
C GLU A 314 11.11 -30.43 16.04
N TYR A 315 9.83 -30.25 16.35
CA TYR A 315 9.17 -30.69 17.59
C TYR A 315 7.91 -31.53 17.34
N GLY A 316 7.45 -31.69 16.11
CA GLY A 316 6.33 -32.57 15.78
C GLY A 316 6.71 -34.03 15.99
N LYS A 317 5.80 -34.85 16.52
CA LYS A 317 5.99 -36.29 16.64
C LYS A 317 6.26 -36.89 15.26
N ASP A 318 7.34 -37.63 15.13
CA ASP A 318 7.70 -38.39 13.93
C ASP A 318 6.50 -39.22 13.46
N GLY A 319 6.03 -38.98 12.25
CA GLY A 319 5.15 -39.96 11.62
C GLY A 319 3.97 -39.49 10.75
N GLU A 320 3.88 -38.23 10.29
CA GLU A 320 2.93 -37.91 9.20
C GLU A 320 3.53 -36.92 8.21
N THR A 321 4.20 -37.50 7.20
CA THR A 321 4.44 -36.83 5.91
C THR A 321 3.11 -36.70 5.20
N ILE A 322 2.61 -35.43 5.07
CA ILE A 322 1.59 -35.07 4.09
C ILE A 322 2.27 -34.29 2.98
#